data_8410e041e78c2409bbdeebe5ff1fd9c9
#
_entry.id   8410e041e78c2409bbdeebe5ff1fd9c9
#
_cell.length_a   1.000
_cell.length_b   1.000
_cell.length_c   1.000
_cell.angle_alpha   90.00
_cell.angle_beta   90.00
_cell.angle_gamma   90.00
#
_symmetry.space_group_name_H-M   'P 1'
#
loop_
_entity.id
_entity.type
_entity.pdbx_description
1 polymer ?
#
loop_
_entity_poly.entity_id
_entity_poly.type
_entity_poly.pdbx_seq_one_letter_code
_entity_poly.pdbx_strand_id
1 'polypeptide(L)'
;IAVRGLLTVTALAPPYFVLLGGGQSALQGLGALLLASAAAAFAGSYVWGRLSDKSSRKVLFLSGMLAAGFATLAVLAEVSGWAGTAWVIPVILFFFMLSYQGVRSARSVYLVDMSPEDARSSYAALANTAIGVLLLITGAFGGLLALAGPVASLIGFAALSLAGGLLALPLDEVENG
;
A
#
# COMPACT_ATOMS: atom_id res chain seq x y z
N ILE A 1 4.25 8.95 -12.84
CA ILE A 1 4.19 9.68 -11.55
C ILE A 1 2.83 9.47 -10.90
N ALA A 2 1.68 9.69 -11.58
CA ALA A 2 0.33 9.59 -11.01
C ALA A 2 0.04 8.23 -10.36
N VAL A 3 0.28 7.11 -11.06
CA VAL A 3 0.10 5.74 -10.52
C VAL A 3 0.91 5.53 -9.24
N ARG A 4 2.16 5.96 -9.27
CA ARG A 4 3.06 5.84 -8.11
C ARG A 4 2.57 6.68 -6.94
N GLY A 5 2.06 7.88 -7.20
CA GLY A 5 1.49 8.78 -6.20
C GLY A 5 0.25 8.19 -5.54
N LEU A 6 -0.69 7.68 -6.34
CA LEU A 6 -1.91 7.06 -5.82
C LEU A 6 -1.63 5.81 -4.99
N LEU A 7 -0.70 4.98 -5.40
CA LEU A 7 -0.34 3.76 -4.68
C LEU A 7 0.52 4.03 -3.43
N THR A 8 1.13 5.22 -3.27
CA THR A 8 1.84 5.57 -2.02
C THR A 8 0.91 5.66 -0.81
N VAL A 9 -0.40 5.82 -1.02
CA VAL A 9 -1.41 5.79 0.03
C VAL A 9 -1.37 4.50 0.86
N THR A 10 -0.93 3.39 0.26
CA THR A 10 -0.76 2.11 0.95
C THR A 10 0.25 2.20 2.10
N ALA A 11 1.21 3.14 2.05
CA ALA A 11 2.15 3.39 3.13
C ALA A 11 1.52 4.10 4.34
N LEU A 12 0.42 4.83 4.12
CA LEU A 12 -0.24 5.68 5.13
C LEU A 12 -1.42 4.98 5.83
N ALA A 13 -1.89 3.86 5.28
CA ALA A 13 -3.06 3.15 5.81
C ALA A 13 -2.82 2.39 7.14
N PRO A 14 -1.63 1.83 7.47
CA PRO A 14 -1.44 0.99 8.65
C PRO A 14 -1.88 1.62 9.98
N PRO A 15 -1.66 2.91 10.28
CA PRO A 15 -2.16 3.53 11.51
C PRO A 15 -3.67 3.42 11.70
N TYR A 16 -4.43 3.45 10.60
CA TYR A 16 -5.88 3.36 10.64
C TYR A 16 -6.38 1.94 10.93
N PHE A 17 -5.61 0.91 10.56
CA PHE A 17 -5.86 -0.47 10.98
C PHE A 17 -5.67 -0.64 12.50
N VAL A 18 -4.70 0.08 13.09
CA VAL A 18 -4.48 0.05 14.54
C VAL A 18 -5.69 0.63 15.29
N LEU A 19 -6.39 1.59 14.69
CA LEU A 19 -7.57 2.23 15.29
C LEU A 19 -8.84 1.37 15.18
N LEU A 20 -8.85 0.34 14.32
CA LEU A 20 -9.94 -0.62 14.24
C LEU A 20 -9.82 -1.66 15.37
N GLY A 21 -10.91 -2.22 15.79
CA GLY A 21 -10.90 -3.30 16.77
C GLY A 21 -10.54 -2.88 18.19
N GLY A 22 -10.88 -1.66 18.61
CA GLY A 22 -10.51 -1.00 19.86
C GLY A 22 -10.88 -1.70 21.20
N GLY A 23 -11.12 -3.01 21.21
CA GLY A 23 -11.51 -3.80 22.40
C GLY A 23 -10.39 -4.64 23.03
N GLN A 24 -9.17 -4.66 22.45
CA GLN A 24 -8.05 -5.43 23.00
C GLN A 24 -7.12 -4.57 23.83
N SER A 25 -6.39 -5.17 24.77
CA SER A 25 -5.31 -4.46 25.43
C SER A 25 -4.38 -3.88 24.35
N ALA A 26 -4.19 -2.57 24.36
CA ALA A 26 -3.48 -1.83 23.28
C ALA A 26 -2.12 -2.46 22.93
N LEU A 27 -1.40 -3.00 23.92
CA LEU A 27 -0.09 -3.63 23.75
C LEU A 27 -0.14 -4.96 22.98
N GLN A 28 -1.15 -5.81 23.21
CA GLN A 28 -1.28 -7.10 22.51
C GLN A 28 -1.70 -6.89 21.06
N GLY A 29 -2.62 -5.95 20.81
CA GLY A 29 -3.02 -5.58 19.45
C GLY A 29 -1.86 -5.01 18.65
N LEU A 30 -1.08 -4.09 19.19
CA LEU A 30 0.11 -3.50 18.55
C LEU A 30 1.17 -4.56 18.24
N GLY A 31 1.41 -5.51 19.16
CA GLY A 31 2.36 -6.62 18.94
C GLY A 31 1.94 -7.50 17.75
N ALA A 32 0.67 -7.89 17.67
CA ALA A 32 0.14 -8.68 16.57
C ALA A 32 0.23 -7.95 15.23
N LEU A 33 -0.07 -6.64 15.21
CA LEU A 33 0.04 -5.81 14.00
C LEU A 33 1.49 -5.63 13.56
N LEU A 34 2.43 -5.46 14.49
CA LEU A 34 3.87 -5.42 14.21
C LEU A 34 4.37 -6.74 13.60
N LEU A 35 4.00 -7.87 14.19
CA LEU A 35 4.36 -9.19 13.67
C LEU A 35 3.77 -9.44 12.28
N ALA A 36 2.51 -9.07 12.07
CA ALA A 36 1.87 -9.16 10.75
C ALA A 36 2.63 -8.33 9.70
N SER A 37 3.00 -7.10 10.03
CA SER A 37 3.75 -6.21 9.14
C SER A 37 5.15 -6.75 8.83
N ALA A 38 5.86 -7.27 9.83
CA ALA A 38 7.20 -7.83 9.66
C ALA A 38 7.16 -9.13 8.82
N ALA A 39 6.19 -10.01 9.07
CA ALA A 39 5.98 -11.22 8.28
C ALA A 39 5.62 -10.88 6.83
N ALA A 40 4.78 -9.89 6.60
CA ALA A 40 4.44 -9.41 5.27
C ALA A 40 5.64 -8.81 4.53
N ALA A 41 6.51 -8.08 5.22
CA ALA A 41 7.74 -7.55 4.64
C ALA A 41 8.69 -8.67 4.20
N PHE A 42 8.87 -9.69 5.03
CA PHE A 42 9.70 -10.85 4.72
C PHE A 42 9.14 -11.65 3.53
N ALA A 43 7.87 -12.04 3.57
CA ALA A 43 7.23 -12.79 2.50
C ALA A 43 7.15 -11.96 1.20
N GLY A 44 6.83 -10.67 1.31
CA GLY A 44 6.66 -9.77 0.18
C GLY A 44 7.97 -9.52 -0.58
N SER A 45 9.10 -9.42 0.11
CA SER A 45 10.39 -9.21 -0.56
C SER A 45 10.73 -10.35 -1.53
N TYR A 46 10.44 -11.58 -1.16
CA TYR A 46 10.67 -12.75 -2.01
C TYR A 46 9.66 -12.85 -3.16
N VAL A 47 8.36 -12.74 -2.84
CA VAL A 47 7.28 -12.94 -3.82
C VAL A 47 7.31 -11.84 -4.87
N TRP A 48 7.31 -10.59 -4.43
CA TRP A 48 7.22 -9.45 -5.34
C TRP A 48 8.54 -9.13 -6.05
N GLY A 49 9.69 -9.44 -5.46
CA GLY A 49 10.97 -9.33 -6.14
C GLY A 49 10.96 -10.13 -7.44
N ARG A 50 10.64 -11.42 -7.36
CA ARG A 50 10.57 -12.29 -8.55
C ARG A 50 9.50 -11.91 -9.57
N LEU A 51 8.35 -11.37 -9.10
CA LEU A 51 7.29 -10.94 -10.00
C LEU A 51 7.62 -9.61 -10.68
N SER A 52 8.25 -8.69 -9.97
CA SER A 52 8.65 -7.39 -10.51
C SER A 52 9.68 -7.52 -11.63
N ASP A 53 10.60 -8.50 -11.52
CA ASP A 53 11.58 -8.82 -12.57
C ASP A 53 10.93 -9.29 -13.89
N LYS A 54 9.66 -9.72 -13.84
CA LYS A 54 8.92 -10.17 -15.03
C LYS A 54 8.01 -9.10 -15.61
N SER A 55 7.37 -8.30 -14.77
CA SER A 55 6.50 -7.19 -15.18
C SER A 55 6.13 -6.34 -13.97
N SER A 56 6.83 -5.22 -13.81
CA SER A 56 6.53 -4.21 -12.78
C SER A 56 5.12 -3.63 -12.94
N ARG A 57 4.62 -3.50 -14.17
CA ARG A 57 3.26 -3.04 -14.47
C ARG A 57 2.21 -3.95 -13.85
N LYS A 58 2.31 -5.26 -14.09
CA LYS A 58 1.36 -6.25 -13.54
C LYS A 58 1.41 -6.30 -12.02
N VAL A 59 2.60 -6.15 -11.44
CA VAL A 59 2.77 -6.08 -9.99
C VAL A 59 2.12 -4.83 -9.41
N LEU A 60 2.27 -3.66 -10.04
CA LEU A 60 1.59 -2.43 -9.62
C LEU A 60 0.07 -2.58 -9.66
N PHE A 61 -0.47 -3.12 -10.76
CA PHE A 61 -1.90 -3.40 -10.89
C PHE A 61 -2.39 -4.36 -9.79
N LEU A 62 -1.76 -5.53 -9.67
CA LEU A 62 -2.17 -6.55 -8.71
C LEU A 62 -2.08 -6.06 -7.27
N SER A 63 -0.98 -5.38 -6.93
CA SER A 63 -0.78 -4.82 -5.59
C SER A 63 -1.82 -3.74 -5.26
N GLY A 64 -2.17 -2.87 -6.22
CA GLY A 64 -3.22 -1.87 -6.04
C GLY A 64 -4.59 -2.49 -5.80
N MET A 65 -4.94 -3.52 -6.58
CA MET A 65 -6.19 -4.26 -6.42
C MET A 65 -6.27 -5.00 -5.08
N LEU A 66 -5.19 -5.68 -4.68
CA LEU A 66 -5.11 -6.36 -3.39
C LEU A 66 -5.19 -5.38 -2.22
N ALA A 67 -4.49 -4.25 -2.29
CA ALA A 67 -4.56 -3.22 -1.25
C ALA A 67 -5.99 -2.66 -1.11
N ALA A 68 -6.66 -2.35 -2.23
CA ALA A 68 -8.05 -1.90 -2.21
C ALA A 68 -8.99 -2.97 -1.61
N GLY A 69 -8.83 -4.23 -2.01
CA GLY A 69 -9.63 -5.35 -1.51
C GLY A 69 -9.45 -5.56 0.01
N PHE A 70 -8.22 -5.58 0.51
CA PHE A 70 -7.97 -5.78 1.94
C PHE A 70 -8.33 -4.56 2.80
N ALA A 71 -8.20 -3.34 2.29
CA ALA A 71 -8.72 -2.15 2.96
C ALA A 71 -10.27 -2.21 3.07
N THR A 72 -10.94 -2.62 1.99
CA THR A 72 -12.40 -2.83 2.01
C THR A 72 -12.81 -3.94 2.96
N LEU A 73 -12.06 -5.05 3.01
CA LEU A 73 -12.31 -6.13 3.98
C LEU A 73 -12.17 -5.66 5.43
N ALA A 74 -11.20 -4.77 5.72
CA ALA A 74 -11.06 -4.20 7.06
C ALA A 74 -12.29 -3.34 7.44
N VAL A 75 -12.79 -2.55 6.50
CA VAL A 75 -14.02 -1.75 6.69
C VAL A 75 -15.22 -2.67 6.93
N LEU A 76 -15.37 -3.73 6.15
CA LEU A 76 -16.46 -4.70 6.31
C LEU A 76 -16.35 -5.43 7.67
N ALA A 77 -15.14 -5.80 8.10
CA ALA A 77 -14.92 -6.42 9.40
C ALA A 77 -15.32 -5.48 10.55
N GLU A 78 -15.06 -4.18 10.44
CA GLU A 78 -15.47 -3.18 11.44
C GLU A 78 -16.99 -3.03 11.46
N VAL A 79 -17.62 -2.82 10.32
CA VAL A 79 -19.09 -2.63 10.21
C VAL A 79 -19.85 -3.87 10.68
N SER A 80 -19.32 -5.07 10.42
CA SER A 80 -19.95 -6.33 10.86
C SER A 80 -19.65 -6.70 12.32
N GLY A 81 -18.81 -5.93 13.02
CA GLY A 81 -18.43 -6.16 14.40
C GLY A 81 -17.32 -7.25 14.59
N TRP A 82 -16.75 -7.77 13.50
CA TRP A 82 -15.70 -8.79 13.57
C TRP A 82 -14.31 -8.21 13.85
N ALA A 83 -14.12 -6.91 13.69
CA ALA A 83 -12.85 -6.25 13.93
C ALA A 83 -12.36 -6.38 15.39
N GLY A 84 -13.29 -6.57 16.35
CA GLY A 84 -12.97 -6.86 17.76
C GLY A 84 -12.38 -8.26 17.99
N THR A 85 -12.40 -9.15 16.99
CA THR A 85 -11.79 -10.48 17.10
C THR A 85 -10.27 -10.40 16.96
N ALA A 86 -9.54 -11.00 17.91
CA ALA A 86 -8.09 -10.84 18.10
C ALA A 86 -7.23 -10.96 16.83
N TRP A 87 -7.62 -11.82 15.89
CA TRP A 87 -6.80 -12.13 14.71
C TRP A 87 -7.31 -11.55 13.40
N VAL A 88 -8.52 -11.00 13.36
CA VAL A 88 -9.14 -10.53 12.11
C VAL A 88 -8.35 -9.36 11.53
N ILE A 89 -8.15 -8.30 12.29
CA ILE A 89 -7.41 -7.13 11.82
C ILE A 89 -5.94 -7.43 11.54
N PRO A 90 -5.18 -8.16 12.39
CA PRO A 90 -3.81 -8.56 12.07
C PRO A 90 -3.67 -9.37 10.78
N VAL A 91 -4.59 -10.30 10.50
CA VAL A 91 -4.57 -11.10 9.27
C VAL A 91 -4.85 -10.23 8.04
N ILE A 92 -5.87 -9.37 8.10
CA ILE A 92 -6.16 -8.43 7.01
C ILE A 92 -4.98 -7.48 6.78
N LEU A 93 -4.39 -6.97 7.85
CA LEU A 93 -3.20 -6.11 7.77
C LEU A 93 -2.01 -6.82 7.14
N PHE A 94 -1.77 -8.10 7.47
CA PHE A 94 -0.71 -8.89 6.86
C PHE A 94 -0.82 -8.87 5.32
N PHE A 95 -1.99 -9.18 4.78
CA PHE A 95 -2.20 -9.19 3.33
C PHE A 95 -2.19 -7.78 2.72
N PHE A 96 -2.68 -6.78 3.44
CA PHE A 96 -2.57 -5.39 3.04
C PHE A 96 -1.10 -4.94 2.96
N MET A 97 -0.29 -5.26 3.97
CA MET A 97 1.14 -4.95 4.00
C MET A 97 1.92 -5.76 2.95
N LEU A 98 1.48 -6.98 2.65
CA LEU A 98 2.01 -7.75 1.53
C LEU A 98 1.79 -7.01 0.20
N SER A 99 0.61 -6.45 -0.01
CA SER A 99 0.30 -5.62 -1.19
C SER A 99 1.18 -4.36 -1.24
N TYR A 100 1.39 -3.70 -0.11
CA TYR A 100 2.30 -2.56 0.00
C TYR A 100 3.75 -2.90 -0.44
N GLN A 101 4.26 -4.07 -0.07
CA GLN A 101 5.59 -4.53 -0.52
C GLN A 101 5.63 -4.70 -2.04
N GLY A 102 4.56 -5.14 -2.68
CA GLY A 102 4.45 -5.21 -4.13
C GLY A 102 4.53 -3.83 -4.79
N VAL A 103 3.78 -2.86 -4.28
CA VAL A 103 3.87 -1.46 -4.74
C VAL A 103 5.30 -0.94 -4.60
N ARG A 104 5.94 -1.18 -3.46
CA ARG A 104 7.30 -0.72 -3.17
C ARG A 104 8.32 -1.35 -4.12
N SER A 105 8.26 -2.66 -4.35
CA SER A 105 9.16 -3.39 -5.23
C SER A 105 9.00 -2.93 -6.69
N ALA A 106 7.81 -3.04 -7.24
CA ALA A 106 7.53 -2.72 -8.62
C ALA A 106 7.83 -1.25 -8.97
N ARG A 107 7.54 -0.33 -8.06
CA ARG A 107 7.85 1.08 -8.21
C ARG A 107 9.35 1.34 -8.35
N SER A 108 10.18 0.60 -7.61
CA SER A 108 11.64 0.75 -7.65
C SER A 108 12.23 0.17 -8.93
N VAL A 109 11.80 -1.02 -9.33
CA VAL A 109 12.24 -1.67 -10.57
C VAL A 109 11.83 -0.82 -11.78
N TYR A 110 10.56 -0.45 -11.88
CA TYR A 110 10.06 0.37 -12.98
C TYR A 110 10.82 1.70 -13.16
N LEU A 111 11.26 2.33 -12.04
CA LEU A 111 12.04 3.56 -12.12
C LEU A 111 13.44 3.32 -12.70
N VAL A 112 14.08 2.24 -12.29
CA VAL A 112 15.44 1.90 -12.77
C VAL A 112 15.39 1.58 -14.24
N ASP A 113 14.41 0.77 -14.68
CA ASP A 113 14.33 0.27 -16.05
C ASP A 113 13.95 1.38 -17.05
N MET A 114 13.14 2.36 -16.61
CA MET A 114 12.78 3.50 -17.47
C MET A 114 13.84 4.62 -17.51
N SER A 115 14.85 4.58 -16.66
CA SER A 115 15.81 5.69 -16.52
C SER A 115 17.09 5.42 -17.31
N PRO A 116 17.58 6.39 -18.16
CA PRO A 116 18.89 6.31 -18.78
C PRO A 116 19.99 6.13 -17.73
N GLU A 117 21.04 5.38 -18.05
CA GLU A 117 22.10 5.02 -17.09
C GLU A 117 22.82 6.23 -16.49
N ASP A 118 23.09 7.23 -17.31
CA ASP A 118 23.78 8.48 -16.95
C ASP A 118 22.91 9.42 -16.11
N ALA A 119 21.58 9.28 -16.14
CA ALA A 119 20.62 10.16 -15.45
C ALA A 119 19.86 9.49 -14.29
N ARG A 120 20.12 8.22 -13.96
CA ARG A 120 19.40 7.46 -12.93
C ARG A 120 19.30 8.16 -11.58
N SER A 121 20.38 8.78 -11.12
CA SER A 121 20.41 9.50 -9.84
C SER A 121 19.48 10.71 -9.84
N SER A 122 19.43 11.47 -10.93
CA SER A 122 18.56 12.63 -11.08
C SER A 122 17.07 12.23 -11.17
N TYR A 123 16.78 11.16 -11.93
CA TYR A 123 15.42 10.60 -12.00
C TYR A 123 14.95 10.08 -10.64
N ALA A 124 15.82 9.40 -9.89
CA ALA A 124 15.51 8.92 -8.55
C ALA A 124 15.25 10.07 -7.58
N ALA A 125 16.08 11.11 -7.60
CA ALA A 125 15.91 12.30 -6.77
C ALA A 125 14.58 13.01 -7.05
N LEU A 126 14.27 13.26 -8.34
CA LEU A 126 13.02 13.87 -8.75
C LEU A 126 11.80 13.02 -8.36
N ALA A 127 11.88 11.70 -8.60
CA ALA A 127 10.80 10.79 -8.25
C ALA A 127 10.55 10.74 -6.73
N ASN A 128 11.61 10.72 -5.92
CA ASN A 128 11.50 10.71 -4.46
C ASN A 128 10.93 12.04 -3.93
N THR A 129 11.33 13.17 -4.49
CA THR A 129 10.76 14.48 -4.14
C THR A 129 9.26 14.54 -4.48
N ALA A 130 8.88 14.13 -5.69
CA ALA A 130 7.48 14.07 -6.10
C ALA A 130 6.65 13.14 -5.20
N ILE A 131 7.20 11.97 -4.84
CA ILE A 131 6.54 11.04 -3.92
C ILE A 131 6.41 11.66 -2.52
N GLY A 132 7.42 12.36 -2.03
CA GLY A 132 7.36 13.06 -0.75
C GLY A 132 6.23 14.08 -0.70
N VAL A 133 6.08 14.90 -1.74
CA VAL A 133 4.97 15.87 -1.86
C VAL A 133 3.62 15.14 -1.91
N LEU A 134 3.51 14.07 -2.69
CA LEU A 134 2.28 13.28 -2.78
C LEU A 134 1.92 12.61 -1.45
N LEU A 135 2.91 12.13 -0.68
CA LEU A 135 2.70 11.60 0.66
C LEU A 135 2.17 12.65 1.63
N LEU A 136 2.65 13.90 1.54
CA LEU A 136 2.12 15.00 2.35
C LEU A 136 0.67 15.31 2.00
N ILE A 137 0.34 15.39 0.70
CA ILE A 137 -1.02 15.66 0.22
C ILE A 137 -1.97 14.52 0.63
N THR A 138 -1.59 13.27 0.37
CA THR A 138 -2.41 12.10 0.72
C THR A 138 -2.49 11.87 2.23
N GLY A 139 -1.44 12.23 2.98
CA GLY A 139 -1.44 12.23 4.44
C GLY A 139 -2.42 13.25 5.01
N ALA A 140 -2.40 14.48 4.49
CA ALA A 140 -3.37 15.50 4.86
C ALA A 140 -4.82 15.08 4.52
N PHE A 141 -5.02 14.51 3.33
CA PHE A 141 -6.32 13.96 2.91
C PHE A 141 -6.80 12.84 3.85
N GLY A 142 -5.91 11.88 4.18
CA GLY A 142 -6.22 10.80 5.14
C GLY A 142 -6.54 11.34 6.53
N GLY A 143 -5.79 12.37 6.99
CA GLY A 143 -6.04 13.06 8.24
C GLY A 143 -7.39 13.79 8.28
N LEU A 144 -7.79 14.44 7.19
CA LEU A 144 -9.11 15.05 7.07
C LEU A 144 -10.24 14.00 7.12
N LEU A 145 -10.08 12.87 6.42
CA LEU A 145 -11.04 11.78 6.49
C LEU A 145 -11.12 11.16 7.88
N ALA A 146 -10.02 11.16 8.63
CA ALA A 146 -9.99 10.64 10.00
C ALA A 146 -10.87 11.45 10.98
N LEU A 147 -11.22 12.68 10.66
CA LEU A 147 -12.21 13.46 11.41
C LEU A 147 -13.60 12.80 11.38
N ALA A 148 -13.91 12.03 10.33
CA ALA A 148 -15.09 11.21 10.22
C ALA A 148 -14.88 9.75 10.73
N GLY A 149 -13.70 9.44 11.26
CA GLY A 149 -13.33 8.15 11.79
C GLY A 149 -12.36 7.33 10.91
N PRO A 150 -11.73 6.28 11.48
CA PRO A 150 -10.74 5.48 10.77
C PRO A 150 -11.33 4.73 9.56
N VAL A 151 -12.59 4.37 9.60
CA VAL A 151 -13.31 3.72 8.49
C VAL A 151 -13.36 4.63 7.26
N ALA A 152 -13.64 5.94 7.44
CA ALA A 152 -13.67 6.90 6.34
C ALA A 152 -12.31 7.02 5.65
N SER A 153 -11.22 7.05 6.43
CA SER A 153 -9.86 7.07 5.90
C SER A 153 -9.54 5.80 5.10
N LEU A 154 -9.91 4.62 5.61
CA LEU A 154 -9.70 3.35 4.91
C LEU A 154 -10.50 3.24 3.62
N ILE A 155 -11.73 3.76 3.58
CA ILE A 155 -12.53 3.84 2.34
C ILE A 155 -11.83 4.74 1.32
N GLY A 156 -11.36 5.92 1.74
CA GLY A 156 -10.60 6.83 0.88
C GLY A 156 -9.33 6.17 0.33
N PHE A 157 -8.59 5.47 1.17
CA PHE A 157 -7.38 4.76 0.76
C PHE A 157 -7.67 3.55 -0.12
N ALA A 158 -8.76 2.83 0.09
CA ALA A 158 -9.22 1.77 -0.80
C ALA A 158 -9.53 2.33 -2.20
N ALA A 159 -10.26 3.44 -2.28
CA ALA A 159 -10.57 4.09 -3.55
C ALA A 159 -9.32 4.57 -4.31
N LEU A 160 -8.38 5.21 -3.60
CA LEU A 160 -7.11 5.65 -4.19
C LEU A 160 -6.23 4.49 -4.64
N SER A 161 -6.19 3.39 -3.87
CA SER A 161 -5.45 2.17 -4.24
C SER A 161 -6.06 1.50 -5.46
N LEU A 162 -7.39 1.44 -5.54
CA LEU A 162 -8.12 0.92 -6.69
C LEU A 162 -7.82 1.76 -7.95
N ALA A 163 -7.95 3.08 -7.84
CA ALA A 163 -7.65 3.99 -8.93
C ALA A 163 -6.20 3.87 -9.40
N GLY A 164 -5.24 3.81 -8.46
CA GLY A 164 -3.82 3.62 -8.75
C GLY A 164 -3.53 2.27 -9.44
N GLY A 165 -4.17 1.20 -9.00
CA GLY A 165 -4.08 -0.12 -9.63
C GLY A 165 -4.62 -0.10 -11.06
N LEU A 166 -5.81 0.45 -11.28
CA LEU A 166 -6.41 0.53 -12.62
C LEU A 166 -5.58 1.40 -13.58
N LEU A 167 -5.06 2.53 -13.09
CA LEU A 167 -4.19 3.39 -13.88
C LEU A 167 -2.80 2.78 -14.16
N ALA A 168 -2.45 1.66 -13.55
CA ALA A 168 -1.25 0.91 -13.91
C ALA A 168 -1.43 0.10 -15.21
N LEU A 169 -2.65 -0.22 -15.61
CA LEU A 169 -2.92 -1.02 -16.83
C LEU A 169 -2.41 -0.38 -18.13
N PRO A 170 -2.59 0.94 -18.37
CA PRO A 170 -2.10 1.57 -19.60
C PRO A 170 -0.59 1.93 -19.57
N LEU A 171 0.15 1.57 -18.53
CA LEU A 171 1.60 1.78 -18.50
C LEU A 171 2.30 0.85 -19.49
N ASP A 172 3.38 1.33 -20.11
CA ASP A 172 4.23 0.49 -20.95
C ASP A 172 4.98 -0.55 -20.13
N GLU A 173 5.21 -1.74 -20.69
CA GLU A 173 6.12 -2.72 -20.09
C GLU A 173 7.56 -2.35 -20.45
N VAL A 174 8.38 -2.10 -19.42
CA VAL A 174 9.76 -1.61 -19.58
C VAL A 174 10.80 -2.74 -19.48
N GLU A 175 10.39 -3.94 -19.05
CA GLU A 175 11.29 -5.09 -18.87
C GLU A 175 11.61 -5.85 -20.17
N ASN A 176 11.02 -5.48 -21.31
CA ASN A 176 11.21 -6.13 -22.62
C ASN A 176 11.97 -5.25 -23.62
N GLY A 177 12.68 -4.21 -23.15
CA GLY A 177 13.50 -3.34 -23.97
C GLY A 177 14.98 -3.70 -23.97
#